data_b4b8f0245ea29a601da33c9d83c3e2a1
#
_entry.id   b4b8f0245ea29a601da33c9d83c3e2a1
#
_cell.length_a   1.000
_cell.length_b   1.000
_cell.length_c   1.000
_cell.angle_alpha   90.00
_cell.angle_beta   90.00
_cell.angle_gamma   90.00
#
_symmetry.space_group_name_H-M   'P 1'
#
loop_
_entity.id
_entity.type
_entity.pdbx_description
1 polymer ?
#
loop_
_entity_poly.entity_id
_entity_poly.type
_entity_poly.pdbx_seq_one_letter_code
_entity_poly.pdbx_strand_id
1 'polypeptide(L)'
;VFVVGSTVAAATLHNADQVAAKDVRPGDVVVVRKAGDVIPEVLRHVPSERPDGSVSWTFPTECPACGGPLVRPGGEAATFCANHACPRQVRGRIEHFASRGAMDIEGFGEQRVNLFVSEGLLVDVAGVFALDYDRIAVWEGFGETSVENLRRAVDAARDRPLGRLLFGLRIPH
;
A
#
# COMPACT_ATOMS: atom_id res chain seq x y z
N VAL A 1 -14.91 7.81 -15.56
CA VAL A 1 -14.84 8.74 -16.72
C VAL A 1 -14.04 8.10 -17.84
N PHE A 2 -14.49 8.26 -19.08
CA PHE A 2 -13.75 7.77 -20.25
C PHE A 2 -12.83 8.89 -20.79
N VAL A 3 -11.52 8.63 -20.79
CA VAL A 3 -10.51 9.61 -21.22
C VAL A 3 -9.55 8.94 -22.20
N VAL A 4 -9.45 9.49 -23.40
CA VAL A 4 -8.51 9.04 -24.46
C VAL A 4 -8.49 7.51 -24.62
N GLY A 5 -9.67 6.90 -24.84
CA GLY A 5 -9.79 5.46 -25.13
C GLY A 5 -9.71 4.54 -23.91
N SER A 6 -9.64 5.07 -22.67
CA SER A 6 -9.53 4.28 -21.45
C SER A 6 -10.52 4.74 -20.38
N THR A 7 -11.06 3.79 -19.61
CA THR A 7 -11.89 4.11 -18.44
C THR A 7 -10.99 4.49 -17.26
N VAL A 8 -11.13 5.72 -16.78
CA VAL A 8 -10.41 6.24 -15.62
C VAL A 8 -11.32 6.14 -14.40
N ALA A 9 -10.94 5.30 -13.45
CA ALA A 9 -11.63 5.11 -12.18
C ALA A 9 -11.05 6.01 -11.08
N ALA A 10 -9.75 6.36 -11.15
CA ALA A 10 -9.07 7.20 -10.20
C ALA A 10 -8.12 8.17 -10.90
N ALA A 11 -8.02 9.40 -10.39
CA ALA A 11 -7.05 10.40 -10.83
C ALA A 11 -6.28 10.91 -9.61
N THR A 12 -4.98 11.15 -9.78
CA THR A 12 -4.15 11.60 -8.66
C THR A 12 -4.44 13.05 -8.28
N LEU A 13 -4.42 13.31 -6.98
CA LEU A 13 -4.38 14.63 -6.36
C LEU A 13 -2.97 14.98 -5.87
N HIS A 14 -1.99 14.10 -6.13
CA HIS A 14 -0.59 14.17 -5.74
C HIS A 14 -0.36 14.13 -4.23
N ASN A 15 -0.64 15.20 -3.51
CA ASN A 15 -0.42 15.33 -2.07
C ASN A 15 -1.36 16.39 -1.44
N ALA A 16 -1.29 16.52 -0.12
CA ALA A 16 -2.13 17.45 0.64
C ALA A 16 -2.00 18.91 0.19
N ASP A 17 -0.78 19.36 -0.15
CA ASP A 17 -0.54 20.74 -0.58
C ASP A 17 -1.23 21.03 -1.92
N GLN A 18 -1.22 20.06 -2.84
CA GLN A 18 -1.91 20.18 -4.12
C GLN A 18 -3.42 20.16 -3.97
N VAL A 19 -3.97 19.40 -3.02
CA VAL A 19 -5.40 19.43 -2.69
C VAL A 19 -5.79 20.82 -2.17
N ALA A 20 -5.01 21.37 -1.24
CA ALA A 20 -5.25 22.70 -0.70
C ALA A 20 -5.11 23.80 -1.76
N ALA A 21 -4.04 23.76 -2.57
CA ALA A 21 -3.80 24.76 -3.60
C ALA A 21 -4.87 24.77 -4.71
N LYS A 22 -5.44 23.61 -5.02
CA LYS A 22 -6.53 23.46 -6.03
C LYS A 22 -7.93 23.66 -5.42
N ASP A 23 -8.03 23.77 -4.09
CA ASP A 23 -9.30 23.80 -3.34
C ASP A 23 -10.31 22.76 -3.82
N VAL A 24 -9.84 21.51 -4.03
CA VAL A 24 -10.71 20.41 -4.41
C VAL A 24 -11.39 19.83 -3.16
N ARG A 25 -12.72 19.71 -3.23
CA ARG A 25 -13.57 19.26 -2.12
C ARG A 25 -14.33 17.99 -2.49
N PRO A 26 -14.72 17.18 -1.51
CA PRO A 26 -15.62 16.06 -1.75
C PRO A 26 -16.91 16.52 -2.45
N GLY A 27 -17.32 15.84 -3.50
CA GLY A 27 -18.49 16.18 -4.29
C GLY A 27 -18.23 17.14 -5.45
N ASP A 28 -17.04 17.75 -5.57
CA ASP A 28 -16.72 18.61 -6.71
C ASP A 28 -16.74 17.87 -8.06
N VAL A 29 -17.26 18.54 -9.08
CA VAL A 29 -16.95 18.20 -10.46
C VAL A 29 -15.54 18.71 -10.77
N VAL A 30 -14.70 17.84 -11.34
CA VAL A 30 -13.28 18.16 -11.58
C VAL A 30 -12.89 17.98 -13.04
N VAL A 31 -11.94 18.80 -13.48
CA VAL A 31 -11.28 18.62 -14.78
C VAL A 31 -10.09 17.68 -14.57
N VAL A 32 -10.09 16.58 -15.31
CA VAL A 32 -9.03 15.58 -15.31
C VAL A 32 -8.26 15.66 -16.61
N ARG A 33 -6.94 15.58 -16.55
CA ARG A 33 -6.09 15.36 -17.71
C ARG A 33 -5.22 14.12 -17.55
N LYS A 34 -4.75 13.59 -18.67
CA LYS A 34 -3.71 12.56 -18.67
C LYS A 34 -2.35 13.27 -18.63
N ALA A 35 -1.60 13.10 -17.54
CA ALA A 35 -0.25 13.62 -17.41
C ALA A 35 0.75 12.62 -18.00
N GLY A 36 1.49 13.02 -19.02
CA GLY A 36 2.35 12.10 -19.76
C GLY A 36 1.53 10.97 -20.40
N ASP A 37 2.15 9.80 -20.54
CA ASP A 37 1.50 8.66 -21.21
C ASP A 37 0.52 7.86 -20.36
N VAL A 38 0.52 8.00 -19.01
CA VAL A 38 -0.14 6.99 -18.16
C VAL A 38 -0.98 7.51 -16.99
N ILE A 39 -0.64 8.62 -16.33
CA ILE A 39 -1.25 8.95 -15.03
C ILE A 39 -2.32 10.05 -15.15
N PRO A 40 -3.62 9.73 -14.95
CA PRO A 40 -4.65 10.75 -14.85
C PRO A 40 -4.46 11.60 -13.61
N GLU A 41 -4.52 12.93 -13.75
CA GLU A 41 -4.44 13.87 -12.64
C GLU A 41 -5.62 14.85 -12.64
N VAL A 42 -6.01 15.31 -11.45
CA VAL A 42 -6.99 16.38 -11.29
C VAL A 42 -6.29 17.72 -11.47
N LEU A 43 -6.73 18.49 -12.47
CA LEU A 43 -6.21 19.83 -12.74
C LEU A 43 -6.79 20.86 -11.78
N ARG A 44 -8.13 20.93 -11.73
CA ARG A 44 -8.90 21.90 -10.96
C ARG A 44 -10.33 21.42 -10.76
N HIS A 45 -11.04 22.02 -9.83
CA HIS A 45 -12.49 21.88 -9.73
C HIS A 45 -13.20 22.80 -10.76
N VAL A 46 -14.49 22.57 -10.96
CA VAL A 46 -15.37 23.41 -11.79
C VAL A 46 -16.24 24.25 -10.83
N PRO A 47 -15.93 25.56 -10.62
CA PRO A 47 -16.61 26.36 -9.60
C PRO A 47 -18.13 26.46 -9.78
N SER A 48 -18.60 26.50 -11.03
CA SER A 48 -20.04 26.60 -11.34
C SER A 48 -20.83 25.33 -11.03
N GLU A 49 -20.16 24.20 -10.83
CA GLU A 49 -20.77 22.89 -10.57
C GLU A 49 -20.49 22.39 -9.14
N ARG A 50 -19.92 23.26 -8.29
CA ARG A 50 -19.65 22.91 -6.90
C ARG A 50 -20.96 22.83 -6.11
N PRO A 51 -21.23 21.75 -5.39
CA PRO A 51 -22.41 21.64 -4.54
C PRO A 51 -22.44 22.71 -3.44
N ASP A 52 -23.61 23.27 -3.17
CA ASP A 52 -23.81 24.16 -2.04
C ASP A 52 -23.47 23.45 -0.73
N GLY A 53 -22.81 24.17 0.18
CA GLY A 53 -22.41 23.62 1.48
C GLY A 53 -21.20 22.69 1.43
N SER A 54 -20.51 22.57 0.30
CA SER A 54 -19.28 21.77 0.22
C SER A 54 -18.21 22.27 1.19
N VAL A 55 -17.64 21.37 1.98
CA VAL A 55 -16.65 21.67 3.03
C VAL A 55 -15.24 21.39 2.51
N SER A 56 -14.29 22.28 2.82
CA SER A 56 -12.87 22.05 2.51
C SER A 56 -12.38 20.79 3.20
N TRP A 57 -11.65 19.96 2.44
CA TRP A 57 -11.04 18.77 2.99
C TRP A 57 -9.77 19.12 3.76
N THR A 58 -9.63 18.56 4.94
CA THR A 58 -8.42 18.68 5.74
C THR A 58 -7.70 17.35 5.82
N PHE A 59 -6.37 17.38 5.72
CA PHE A 59 -5.57 16.17 5.86
C PHE A 59 -5.68 15.64 7.29
N PRO A 60 -5.90 14.32 7.50
CA PRO A 60 -5.98 13.75 8.83
C PRO A 60 -4.66 13.93 9.59
N THR A 61 -4.76 14.13 10.90
CA THR A 61 -3.61 14.19 11.83
C THR A 61 -3.25 12.82 12.38
N GLU A 62 -4.18 11.88 12.27
CA GLU A 62 -4.03 10.51 12.74
C GLU A 62 -4.12 9.53 11.59
N CYS A 63 -3.39 8.43 11.71
CA CYS A 63 -3.37 7.37 10.71
C CYS A 63 -4.71 6.64 10.66
N PRO A 64 -5.39 6.57 9.52
CA PRO A 64 -6.69 5.89 9.41
C PRO A 64 -6.62 4.38 9.61
N ALA A 65 -5.42 3.79 9.59
CA ALA A 65 -5.24 2.36 9.76
C ALA A 65 -4.93 1.93 11.22
N CYS A 66 -4.36 2.82 12.04
CA CYS A 66 -3.96 2.46 13.40
C CYS A 66 -4.20 3.55 14.45
N GLY A 67 -4.77 4.70 14.08
CA GLY A 67 -4.97 5.84 15.00
C GLY A 67 -3.70 6.54 15.47
N GLY A 68 -2.52 6.06 15.07
CA GLY A 68 -1.24 6.66 15.48
C GLY A 68 -0.97 7.99 14.78
N PRO A 69 -0.04 8.81 15.31
CA PRO A 69 0.24 10.13 14.78
C PRO A 69 0.82 10.06 13.37
N LEU A 70 0.40 11.00 12.53
CA LEU A 70 0.99 11.24 11.23
C LEU A 70 2.06 12.33 11.35
N VAL A 71 3.21 12.12 10.72
CA VAL A 71 4.33 13.04 10.69
C VAL A 71 4.68 13.42 9.26
N ARG A 72 5.02 14.67 9.07
CA ARG A 72 5.53 15.20 7.80
C ARG A 72 6.92 15.77 8.05
N PRO A 73 7.99 15.12 7.57
CA PRO A 73 9.34 15.67 7.70
C PRO A 73 9.45 17.04 7.03
N GLY A 74 10.29 17.90 7.60
CA GLY A 74 10.49 19.24 7.06
C GLY A 74 11.01 19.20 5.62
N GLY A 75 10.36 19.95 4.73
CA GLY A 75 10.71 19.99 3.31
C GLY A 75 10.13 18.86 2.43
N GLU A 76 9.44 17.88 3.03
CA GLU A 76 8.82 16.80 2.27
C GLU A 76 7.33 17.06 2.00
N ALA A 77 6.87 16.62 0.83
CA ALA A 77 5.46 16.67 0.47
C ALA A 77 4.65 15.47 1.02
N ALA A 78 5.34 14.41 1.42
CA ALA A 78 4.73 13.19 1.91
C ALA A 78 4.51 13.21 3.42
N THR A 79 3.40 12.61 3.85
CA THR A 79 3.04 12.42 5.25
C THR A 79 3.07 10.93 5.57
N PHE A 80 3.65 10.57 6.71
CA PHE A 80 3.88 9.19 7.12
C PHE A 80 3.26 8.90 8.47
N CYS A 81 2.83 7.66 8.67
CA CYS A 81 2.48 7.16 9.99
C CYS A 81 3.76 6.87 10.78
N ALA A 82 3.90 7.45 11.98
CA ALA A 82 5.06 7.23 12.86
C ALA A 82 5.06 5.87 13.55
N ASN A 83 3.94 5.15 13.54
CA ASN A 83 3.81 3.85 14.20
C ASN A 83 4.40 2.74 13.32
N HIS A 84 5.58 2.23 13.68
CA HIS A 84 6.21 1.10 12.98
C HIS A 84 5.41 -0.20 13.04
N ALA A 85 4.56 -0.38 14.07
CA ALA A 85 3.66 -1.52 14.19
C ALA A 85 2.32 -1.31 13.48
N CYS A 86 2.16 -0.21 12.72
CA CYS A 86 0.95 0.02 11.94
C CYS A 86 0.68 -1.15 11.00
N PRO A 87 -0.52 -1.79 11.05
CA PRO A 87 -0.82 -2.97 10.22
C PRO A 87 -0.62 -2.71 8.72
N ARG A 88 -0.95 -1.50 8.26
CA ARG A 88 -0.74 -1.11 6.86
C ARG A 88 0.74 -1.07 6.48
N GLN A 89 1.61 -0.58 7.37
CA GLN A 89 3.05 -0.58 7.13
C GLN A 89 3.66 -1.97 7.22
N VAL A 90 3.22 -2.78 8.19
CA VAL A 90 3.65 -4.18 8.32
C VAL A 90 3.35 -4.93 7.03
N ARG A 91 2.12 -4.84 6.51
CA ARG A 91 1.74 -5.45 5.23
C ARG A 91 2.66 -5.01 4.10
N GLY A 92 2.82 -3.70 3.90
CA GLY A 92 3.66 -3.17 2.82
C GLY A 92 5.13 -3.56 2.93
N ARG A 93 5.67 -3.74 4.14
CA ARG A 93 7.03 -4.27 4.35
C ARG A 93 7.13 -5.75 3.98
N ILE A 94 6.16 -6.56 4.38
CA ILE A 94 6.13 -7.99 4.05
C ILE A 94 5.95 -8.21 2.55
N GLU A 95 5.03 -7.47 1.92
CA GLU A 95 4.81 -7.52 0.46
C GLU A 95 6.08 -7.16 -0.32
N HIS A 96 6.74 -6.07 0.08
CA HIS A 96 8.01 -5.67 -0.52
C HIS A 96 9.09 -6.72 -0.31
N PHE A 97 9.24 -7.23 0.93
CA PHE A 97 10.22 -8.26 1.27
C PHE A 97 10.02 -9.53 0.45
N ALA A 98 8.79 -9.99 0.28
CA ALA A 98 8.47 -11.18 -0.50
C ALA A 98 8.47 -10.94 -2.01
N SER A 99 8.54 -9.69 -2.48
CA SER A 99 8.42 -9.35 -3.89
C SER A 99 9.51 -9.98 -4.74
N ARG A 100 9.23 -10.10 -6.06
CA ARG A 100 10.16 -10.66 -7.06
C ARG A 100 11.50 -9.94 -7.11
N GLY A 101 11.54 -8.64 -6.84
CA GLY A 101 12.78 -7.85 -6.79
C GLY A 101 13.61 -8.08 -5.53
N ALA A 102 12.98 -8.51 -4.44
CA ALA A 102 13.60 -8.79 -3.16
C ALA A 102 13.82 -10.31 -2.95
N MET A 103 13.20 -10.91 -1.95
CA MET A 103 13.41 -12.32 -1.60
C MET A 103 12.70 -13.30 -2.55
N ASP A 104 11.78 -12.83 -3.41
CA ASP A 104 11.08 -13.61 -4.43
C ASP A 104 10.40 -14.86 -3.86
N ILE A 105 9.49 -14.62 -2.92
CA ILE A 105 8.78 -15.68 -2.19
C ILE A 105 7.39 -15.84 -2.81
N GLU A 106 7.18 -16.90 -3.57
CA GLU A 106 5.87 -17.20 -4.14
C GLU A 106 4.83 -17.42 -3.05
N GLY A 107 3.58 -17.01 -3.35
CA GLY A 107 2.47 -17.20 -2.43
C GLY A 107 2.26 -16.05 -1.44
N PHE A 108 3.11 -15.02 -1.40
CA PHE A 108 2.95 -13.81 -0.59
C PHE A 108 2.34 -12.65 -1.39
N GLY A 109 1.30 -12.93 -2.18
CA GLY A 109 0.51 -11.86 -2.81
C GLY A 109 -0.31 -11.06 -1.78
N GLU A 110 -0.75 -9.86 -2.17
CA GLU A 110 -1.46 -8.90 -1.32
C GLU A 110 -2.58 -9.53 -0.46
N GLN A 111 -3.42 -10.38 -1.06
CA GLN A 111 -4.53 -11.01 -0.34
C GLN A 111 -4.05 -11.92 0.80
N ARG A 112 -3.02 -12.73 0.56
CA ARG A 112 -2.47 -13.64 1.59
C ARG A 112 -1.72 -12.89 2.67
N VAL A 113 -0.94 -11.88 2.33
CA VAL A 113 -0.26 -11.03 3.32
C VAL A 113 -1.29 -10.32 4.19
N ASN A 114 -2.37 -9.79 3.58
CA ASN A 114 -3.46 -9.18 4.32
C ASN A 114 -4.09 -10.16 5.31
N LEU A 115 -4.39 -11.37 4.88
CA LEU A 115 -4.95 -12.43 5.73
C LEU A 115 -3.99 -12.77 6.88
N PHE A 116 -2.73 -13.05 6.59
CA PHE A 116 -1.74 -13.46 7.59
C PHE A 116 -1.49 -12.38 8.66
N VAL A 117 -1.49 -11.11 8.26
CA VAL A 117 -1.36 -9.99 9.20
C VAL A 117 -2.64 -9.79 10.01
N SER A 118 -3.82 -9.87 9.39
CA SER A 118 -5.10 -9.69 10.09
C SER A 118 -5.37 -10.79 11.13
N GLU A 119 -4.94 -12.02 10.83
CA GLU A 119 -5.05 -13.17 11.73
C GLU A 119 -3.90 -13.24 12.77
N GLY A 120 -2.99 -12.24 12.76
CA GLY A 120 -1.86 -12.20 13.69
C GLY A 120 -0.82 -13.29 13.46
N LEU A 121 -0.81 -13.93 12.28
CA LEU A 121 0.20 -14.90 11.90
C LEU A 121 1.53 -14.22 11.55
N LEU A 122 1.46 -13.03 10.98
CA LEU A 122 2.62 -12.21 10.63
C LEU A 122 2.55 -10.84 11.32
N VAL A 123 3.59 -10.51 12.06
CA VAL A 123 3.76 -9.22 12.74
C VAL A 123 4.94 -8.42 12.16
N ASP A 124 5.84 -9.08 11.46
CA ASP A 124 7.01 -8.50 10.80
C ASP A 124 7.54 -9.39 9.67
N VAL A 125 8.64 -8.98 9.03
CA VAL A 125 9.27 -9.73 7.93
C VAL A 125 9.98 -11.00 8.41
N ALA A 126 10.42 -11.06 9.67
CA ALA A 126 11.09 -12.24 10.21
C ALA A 126 10.10 -13.40 10.39
N GLY A 127 8.85 -13.08 10.73
CA GLY A 127 7.75 -14.04 10.83
C GLY A 127 7.52 -14.85 9.54
N VAL A 128 7.94 -14.33 8.39
CA VAL A 128 7.85 -15.07 7.10
C VAL A 128 8.60 -16.40 7.17
N PHE A 129 9.72 -16.46 7.90
CA PHE A 129 10.55 -17.66 8.07
C PHE A 129 10.14 -18.52 9.27
N ALA A 130 9.11 -18.10 10.01
CA ALA A 130 8.60 -18.76 11.20
C ALA A 130 7.09 -19.02 11.12
N LEU A 131 6.56 -19.23 9.92
CA LEU A 131 5.13 -19.47 9.69
C LEU A 131 4.66 -20.75 10.39
N ASP A 132 3.51 -20.65 11.02
CA ASP A 132 2.76 -21.81 11.54
C ASP A 132 1.93 -22.43 10.40
N TYR A 133 2.51 -23.40 9.71
CA TYR A 133 1.88 -24.07 8.57
C TYR A 133 0.69 -24.94 8.99
N ASP A 134 0.67 -25.47 10.21
CA ASP A 134 -0.44 -26.27 10.70
C ASP A 134 -1.66 -25.39 10.93
N ARG A 135 -1.46 -24.17 11.44
CA ARG A 135 -2.50 -23.15 11.54
C ARG A 135 -3.02 -22.71 10.17
N ILE A 136 -2.15 -22.57 9.17
CA ILE A 136 -2.55 -22.20 7.81
C ILE A 136 -3.37 -23.30 7.15
N ALA A 137 -3.01 -24.56 7.36
CA ALA A 137 -3.63 -25.71 6.70
C ALA A 137 -5.12 -25.88 6.98
N VAL A 138 -5.62 -25.33 8.09
CA VAL A 138 -7.04 -25.40 8.47
C VAL A 138 -7.88 -24.24 7.92
N TRP A 139 -7.26 -23.26 7.26
CA TRP A 139 -7.97 -22.12 6.69
C TRP A 139 -8.58 -22.45 5.32
N GLU A 140 -9.76 -21.89 5.08
CA GLU A 140 -10.41 -22.01 3.77
C GLU A 140 -9.50 -21.47 2.65
N GLY A 141 -9.38 -22.24 1.56
CA GLY A 141 -8.51 -21.89 0.43
C GLY A 141 -7.05 -22.33 0.57
N PHE A 142 -6.67 -22.97 1.69
CA PHE A 142 -5.34 -23.54 1.89
C PHE A 142 -5.40 -25.07 1.96
N GLY A 143 -5.39 -25.71 0.77
CA GLY A 143 -5.20 -27.16 0.69
C GLY A 143 -3.74 -27.56 0.90
N GLU A 144 -3.49 -28.85 1.15
CA GLU A 144 -2.17 -29.43 1.41
C GLU A 144 -1.11 -28.99 0.39
N THR A 145 -1.44 -29.04 -0.90
CA THR A 145 -0.54 -28.58 -1.97
C THR A 145 -0.18 -27.11 -1.87
N SER A 146 -1.14 -26.25 -1.46
CA SER A 146 -0.91 -24.81 -1.31
C SER A 146 0.04 -24.52 -0.15
N VAL A 147 -0.13 -25.22 0.97
CA VAL A 147 0.73 -25.10 2.14
C VAL A 147 2.15 -25.59 1.85
N GLU A 148 2.28 -26.72 1.17
CA GLU A 148 3.58 -27.27 0.79
C GLU A 148 4.32 -26.38 -0.22
N ASN A 149 3.61 -25.78 -1.18
CA ASN A 149 4.19 -24.80 -2.10
C ASN A 149 4.70 -23.58 -1.36
N LEU A 150 3.92 -23.08 -0.38
CA LEU A 150 4.32 -21.95 0.45
C LEU A 150 5.58 -22.27 1.27
N ARG A 151 5.63 -23.46 1.89
CA ARG A 151 6.80 -23.94 2.66
C ARG A 151 8.05 -23.97 1.78
N ARG A 152 7.96 -24.58 0.60
CA ARG A 152 9.10 -24.65 -0.35
C ARG A 152 9.56 -23.26 -0.80
N ALA A 153 8.64 -22.34 -1.05
CA ALA A 153 8.98 -20.98 -1.46
C ALA A 153 9.72 -20.21 -0.35
N VAL A 154 9.29 -20.36 0.91
CA VAL A 154 9.96 -19.77 2.08
C VAL A 154 11.34 -20.39 2.29
N ASP A 155 11.47 -21.71 2.20
CA ASP A 155 12.76 -22.40 2.37
C ASP A 155 13.75 -22.00 1.26
N ALA A 156 13.31 -21.94 0.00
CA ALA A 156 14.14 -21.48 -1.11
C ALA A 156 14.62 -20.02 -0.96
N ALA A 157 13.86 -19.19 -0.24
CA ALA A 157 14.23 -17.80 0.01
C ALA A 157 15.40 -17.68 1.01
N ARG A 158 15.67 -18.68 1.83
CA ARG A 158 16.79 -18.66 2.79
C ARG A 158 18.15 -18.61 2.11
N ASP A 159 18.24 -19.12 0.89
CA ASP A 159 19.47 -19.18 0.08
C ASP A 159 19.63 -17.98 -0.87
N ARG A 160 18.75 -16.96 -0.75
CA ARG A 160 18.85 -15.77 -1.59
C ARG A 160 20.11 -14.95 -1.24
N PRO A 161 20.76 -14.33 -2.25
CA PRO A 161 21.94 -13.49 -2.03
C PRO A 161 21.69 -12.34 -1.05
N LEU A 162 22.70 -12.01 -0.23
CA LEU A 162 22.63 -10.94 0.78
C LEU A 162 22.11 -9.61 0.21
N GLY A 163 22.49 -9.23 -1.01
CA GLY A 163 22.01 -8.01 -1.65
C GLY A 163 20.49 -7.97 -1.79
N ARG A 164 19.84 -9.11 -2.04
CA ARG A 164 18.38 -9.20 -2.11
C ARG A 164 17.73 -9.06 -0.73
N LEU A 165 18.35 -9.61 0.30
CA LEU A 165 17.94 -9.44 1.69
C LEU A 165 17.99 -7.96 2.10
N LEU A 166 19.11 -7.28 1.85
CA LEU A 166 19.28 -5.87 2.16
C LEU A 166 18.25 -5.01 1.44
N PHE A 167 18.02 -5.28 0.15
CA PHE A 167 16.97 -4.61 -0.61
C PHE A 167 15.57 -4.88 -0.03
N GLY A 168 15.26 -6.13 0.33
CA GLY A 168 14.00 -6.53 0.94
C GLY A 168 13.75 -5.85 2.29
N LEU A 169 14.80 -5.61 3.07
CA LEU A 169 14.75 -4.87 4.35
C LEU A 169 14.73 -3.35 4.15
N ARG A 170 14.82 -2.86 2.92
CA ARG A 170 14.90 -1.42 2.57
C ARG A 170 16.07 -0.71 3.26
N ILE A 171 17.19 -1.40 3.44
CA ILE A 171 18.42 -0.81 3.96
C ILE A 171 19.05 0.00 2.82
N PRO A 172 19.21 1.33 2.97
CA PRO A 172 19.85 2.16 1.96
C PRO A 172 21.34 1.78 1.85
N HIS A 173 21.89 1.80 0.64
CA HIS A 173 23.30 1.58 0.32
C HIS A 173 23.99 2.89 -0.03
#